data_1ad2ac04a29055e302c34f5a64f997e1
#
_entry.id   1ad2ac04a29055e302c34f5a64f997e1
#
_cell.length_a   1.000
_cell.length_b   1.000
_cell.length_c   1.000
_cell.angle_alpha   90.00
_cell.angle_beta   90.00
_cell.angle_gamma   90.00
#
_symmetry.space_group_name_H-M   'P 1'
#
loop_
_entity.id
_entity.type
_entity.pdbx_description
1 polymer ?
#
loop_
_entity_poly.entity_id
_entity_poly.type
_entity_poly.pdbx_seq_one_letter_code
_entity_poly.pdbx_strand_id
1 'polypeptide(L)'
;MRYEFLVGLRYTRSRKRAQGRNRFISFISFVSMLGIALGVAALIVVLSVMNGFQEELRTRILGVASHVQVQSVDGGLLSWQQVADEATRHPSVLAAAPYVQEQGMLSFDEGVRGTIVRGVIPAEEDKVADFGSYMKAGDFAALQPGRFGIVLGRDLAQALRVQMGDKVTLIAPQGLVTPAAVLPRVKQFEVVGIFEAGMYEYDSGLALVHIADAQALYRLGDAVSGVRLKLDDLFAAPRVARELAMTITEPGLVVADWTRSHANFFRAVA
;
A
#
# COMPACT_ATOMS: atom_id res chain seq x y z
N MET A 1 43.33 -19.94 0.52
CA MET A 1 43.51 -18.52 0.93
C MET A 1 44.05 -17.78 -0.27
N ARG A 2 43.48 -16.65 -0.62
CA ARG A 2 43.90 -15.87 -1.80
C ARG A 2 45.26 -15.27 -1.57
N TYR A 3 46.11 -15.27 -2.61
CA TYR A 3 47.51 -14.82 -2.61
C TYR A 3 47.67 -13.40 -2.06
N GLU A 4 46.73 -12.52 -2.34
CA GLU A 4 46.72 -11.13 -1.87
C GLU A 4 46.68 -11.03 -0.35
N PHE A 5 45.97 -11.95 0.33
CA PHE A 5 45.90 -12.00 1.79
C PHE A 5 47.25 -12.38 2.43
N LEU A 6 47.95 -13.34 1.81
CA LEU A 6 49.28 -13.77 2.24
C LEU A 6 50.35 -12.66 2.05
N VAL A 7 50.26 -11.95 0.93
CA VAL A 7 51.18 -10.83 0.64
C VAL A 7 50.90 -9.69 1.63
N GLY A 8 49.66 -9.30 1.84
CA GLY A 8 49.29 -8.26 2.81
C GLY A 8 49.76 -8.59 4.25
N LEU A 9 49.51 -9.84 4.69
CA LEU A 9 49.96 -10.30 6.02
C LEU A 9 51.47 -10.33 6.17
N ARG A 10 52.20 -10.63 5.07
CA ARG A 10 53.68 -10.65 5.05
C ARG A 10 54.26 -9.23 5.11
N TYR A 11 53.65 -8.25 4.45
CA TYR A 11 54.07 -6.85 4.51
C TYR A 11 53.80 -6.23 5.88
N THR A 12 52.70 -6.50 6.51
CA THR A 12 52.38 -6.03 7.87
C THR A 12 53.24 -6.73 8.95
N ARG A 13 53.76 -7.94 8.67
CA ARG A 13 54.54 -8.78 9.60
C ARG A 13 56.06 -8.71 9.39
N SER A 14 56.54 -7.93 8.40
CA SER A 14 57.99 -7.81 8.11
C SER A 14 58.73 -7.07 9.21
N ARG A 15 59.20 -7.84 10.21
CA ARG A 15 60.14 -7.42 11.24
C ARG A 15 61.53 -7.31 10.63
N LYS A 16 61.95 -6.14 10.18
CA LYS A 16 63.36 -5.85 10.06
C LYS A 16 63.85 -5.18 11.34
N ARG A 17 64.93 -5.77 11.90
CA ARG A 17 65.62 -5.34 13.10
C ARG A 17 66.10 -3.89 12.97
N ALA A 18 65.35 -2.95 13.53
CA ALA A 18 65.83 -1.61 13.85
C ALA A 18 65.14 -1.15 15.13
N GLN A 19 65.95 -0.95 16.14
CA GLN A 19 65.57 -0.66 17.51
C GLN A 19 64.72 0.61 17.66
N GLY A 20 63.61 0.51 18.38
CA GLY A 20 62.87 1.65 18.95
C GLY A 20 61.89 2.40 18.04
N ARG A 21 62.29 2.80 16.86
CA ARG A 21 61.49 3.68 15.95
C ARG A 21 60.42 2.94 15.14
N ASN A 22 60.56 1.64 14.94
CA ASN A 22 59.61 0.84 14.15
C ASN A 22 58.36 0.43 14.93
N ARG A 23 58.36 0.45 16.25
CA ARG A 23 57.18 0.16 17.07
C ARG A 23 56.10 1.23 16.94
N PHE A 24 56.53 2.49 16.90
CA PHE A 24 55.63 3.63 16.75
C PHE A 24 55.00 3.69 15.37
N ILE A 25 55.78 3.45 14.31
CA ILE A 25 55.27 3.39 12.92
C ILE A 25 54.27 2.22 12.75
N SER A 26 54.58 1.04 13.31
CA SER A 26 53.70 -0.13 13.28
C SER A 26 52.41 0.12 14.04
N PHE A 27 52.46 0.83 15.17
CA PHE A 27 51.29 1.23 15.94
C PHE A 27 50.39 2.19 15.18
N ILE A 28 50.96 3.23 14.56
CA ILE A 28 50.21 4.20 13.74
C ILE A 28 49.56 3.48 12.56
N SER A 29 50.31 2.63 11.86
CA SER A 29 49.74 1.84 10.73
C SER A 29 48.60 0.93 11.17
N PHE A 30 48.71 0.30 12.34
CA PHE A 30 47.65 -0.54 12.91
C PHE A 30 46.39 0.28 13.26
N VAL A 31 46.56 1.43 13.93
CA VAL A 31 45.47 2.33 14.28
C VAL A 31 44.77 2.88 13.03
N SER A 32 45.56 3.29 12.01
CA SER A 32 45.03 3.77 10.74
C SER A 32 44.24 2.66 10.02
N MET A 33 44.78 1.43 9.96
CA MET A 33 44.08 0.30 9.33
C MET A 33 42.82 -0.08 10.09
N LEU A 34 42.84 -0.05 11.43
CA LEU A 34 41.68 -0.28 12.26
C LEU A 34 40.61 0.81 12.04
N GLY A 35 41.01 2.08 11.96
CA GLY A 35 40.12 3.20 11.68
C GLY A 35 39.42 3.06 10.32
N ILE A 36 40.17 2.70 9.26
CA ILE A 36 39.61 2.46 7.94
C ILE A 36 38.65 1.25 7.97
N ALA A 37 39.08 0.15 8.62
CA ALA A 37 38.24 -1.05 8.73
C ALA A 37 36.91 -0.77 9.46
N LEU A 38 36.96 -0.02 10.57
CA LEU A 38 35.78 0.41 11.30
C LEU A 38 34.88 1.35 10.46
N GLY A 39 35.48 2.29 9.74
CA GLY A 39 34.76 3.21 8.86
C GLY A 39 34.03 2.47 7.73
N VAL A 40 34.71 1.53 7.08
CA VAL A 40 34.10 0.70 6.04
C VAL A 40 33.01 -0.21 6.61
N ALA A 41 33.27 -0.84 7.77
CA ALA A 41 32.27 -1.67 8.44
C ALA A 41 31.02 -0.87 8.80
N ALA A 42 31.17 0.33 9.37
CA ALA A 42 30.06 1.22 9.67
C ALA A 42 29.26 1.59 8.40
N LEU A 43 29.95 1.92 7.31
CA LEU A 43 29.31 2.25 6.04
C LEU A 43 28.51 1.06 5.49
N ILE A 44 29.08 -0.15 5.53
CA ILE A 44 28.38 -1.37 5.09
C ILE A 44 27.13 -1.61 5.94
N VAL A 45 27.22 -1.46 7.26
CA VAL A 45 26.06 -1.63 8.15
C VAL A 45 24.96 -0.62 7.83
N VAL A 46 25.32 0.66 7.69
CA VAL A 46 24.34 1.71 7.36
C VAL A 46 23.67 1.45 6.01
N LEU A 47 24.44 1.12 4.98
CA LEU A 47 23.88 0.81 3.65
C LEU A 47 23.00 -0.45 3.69
N SER A 48 23.40 -1.48 4.43
CA SER A 48 22.61 -2.72 4.57
C SER A 48 21.29 -2.47 5.29
N VAL A 49 21.30 -1.66 6.37
CA VAL A 49 20.07 -1.28 7.08
C VAL A 49 19.18 -0.43 6.18
N MET A 50 19.75 0.54 5.44
CA MET A 50 18.98 1.38 4.51
C MET A 50 18.35 0.55 3.40
N ASN A 51 19.10 -0.36 2.78
CA ASN A 51 18.57 -1.24 1.74
C ASN A 51 17.48 -2.18 2.29
N GLY A 52 17.69 -2.77 3.47
CA GLY A 52 16.69 -3.62 4.13
C GLY A 52 15.41 -2.86 4.47
N PHE A 53 15.56 -1.63 4.96
CA PHE A 53 14.43 -0.76 5.25
C PHE A 53 13.64 -0.36 3.98
N GLN A 54 14.34 0.00 2.90
CA GLN A 54 13.71 0.30 1.62
C GLN A 54 12.95 -0.91 1.07
N GLU A 55 13.52 -2.12 1.14
CA GLU A 55 12.86 -3.33 0.66
C GLU A 55 11.64 -3.71 1.51
N GLU A 56 11.73 -3.58 2.83
CA GLU A 56 10.59 -3.82 3.74
C GLU A 56 9.45 -2.83 3.50
N LEU A 57 9.77 -1.53 3.39
CA LEU A 57 8.78 -0.51 3.05
C LEU A 57 8.15 -0.78 1.68
N ARG A 58 8.97 -1.14 0.69
CA ARG A 58 8.50 -1.50 -0.64
C ARG A 58 7.49 -2.63 -0.58
N THR A 59 7.81 -3.73 0.08
CA THR A 59 6.94 -4.91 0.17
C THR A 59 5.62 -4.59 0.85
N ARG A 60 5.62 -3.79 1.92
CA ARG A 60 4.40 -3.40 2.64
C ARG A 60 3.52 -2.45 1.83
N ILE A 61 4.11 -1.43 1.18
CA ILE A 61 3.34 -0.49 0.35
C ILE A 61 2.71 -1.23 -0.84
N LEU A 62 3.41 -2.20 -1.42
CA LEU A 62 2.98 -2.93 -2.62
C LEU A 62 1.82 -3.89 -2.40
N GLY A 63 1.67 -4.42 -1.18
CA GLY A 63 0.64 -5.42 -0.90
C GLY A 63 -0.78 -4.87 -0.90
N VAL A 64 -0.97 -3.58 -0.60
CA VAL A 64 -2.30 -2.96 -0.43
C VAL A 64 -2.56 -1.81 -1.40
N ALA A 65 -1.52 -1.07 -1.79
CA ALA A 65 -1.64 0.02 -2.75
C ALA A 65 -1.69 -0.52 -4.19
N SER A 66 -2.65 -0.06 -4.99
CA SER A 66 -2.63 -0.35 -6.43
C SER A 66 -1.51 0.42 -7.12
N HIS A 67 -0.87 -0.21 -8.12
CA HIS A 67 0.23 0.40 -8.84
C HIS A 67 -0.22 1.55 -9.74
N VAL A 68 -1.36 1.38 -10.39
CA VAL A 68 -2.04 2.38 -11.23
C VAL A 68 -3.53 2.34 -10.94
N GLN A 69 -4.17 3.50 -11.00
CA GLN A 69 -5.62 3.63 -10.89
C GLN A 69 -6.15 4.41 -12.08
N VAL A 70 -7.19 3.90 -12.70
CA VAL A 70 -7.96 4.58 -13.74
C VAL A 70 -9.26 5.05 -13.10
N GLN A 71 -9.50 6.35 -13.05
CA GLN A 71 -10.64 6.95 -12.35
C GLN A 71 -11.45 7.83 -13.29
N SER A 72 -12.77 7.85 -13.12
CA SER A 72 -13.63 8.81 -13.80
C SER A 72 -13.57 10.18 -13.11
N VAL A 73 -13.43 11.26 -13.92
CA VAL A 73 -13.47 12.65 -13.43
C VAL A 73 -14.87 13.00 -12.90
N ASP A 74 -15.90 12.45 -13.52
CA ASP A 74 -17.31 12.73 -13.18
C ASP A 74 -17.83 11.86 -12.03
N GLY A 75 -16.97 11.07 -11.39
CA GLY A 75 -17.28 10.29 -10.19
C GLY A 75 -18.00 8.96 -10.42
N GLY A 76 -18.20 8.55 -11.67
CA GLY A 76 -18.85 7.27 -11.98
C GLY A 76 -18.42 6.68 -13.33
N LEU A 77 -17.94 5.43 -13.31
CA LEU A 77 -17.56 4.68 -14.51
C LEU A 77 -18.49 3.49 -14.67
N LEU A 78 -19.31 3.50 -15.72
CA LEU A 78 -20.25 2.40 -16.05
C LEU A 78 -19.56 1.31 -16.87
N SER A 79 -18.65 1.70 -17.76
CA SER A 79 -17.94 0.82 -18.70
C SER A 79 -16.64 0.23 -18.13
N TRP A 80 -16.60 -0.03 -16.82
CA TRP A 80 -15.38 -0.45 -16.14
C TRP A 80 -14.79 -1.76 -16.71
N GLN A 81 -15.64 -2.69 -17.19
CA GLN A 81 -15.17 -3.93 -17.82
C GLN A 81 -14.37 -3.65 -19.08
N GLN A 82 -14.87 -2.75 -19.94
CA GLN A 82 -14.17 -2.34 -21.15
C GLN A 82 -12.82 -1.70 -20.80
N VAL A 83 -12.80 -0.79 -19.82
CA VAL A 83 -11.56 -0.14 -19.35
C VAL A 83 -10.58 -1.16 -18.77
N ALA A 84 -11.06 -2.14 -18.00
CA ALA A 84 -10.23 -3.22 -17.48
C ALA A 84 -9.63 -4.09 -18.60
N ASP A 85 -10.45 -4.44 -19.60
CA ASP A 85 -10.01 -5.23 -20.75
C ASP A 85 -9.00 -4.45 -21.63
N GLU A 86 -9.22 -3.16 -21.85
CA GLU A 86 -8.26 -2.31 -22.57
C GLU A 86 -6.93 -2.20 -21.80
N ALA A 87 -6.98 -1.98 -20.49
CA ALA A 87 -5.80 -1.87 -19.65
C ALA A 87 -5.00 -3.18 -19.58
N THR A 88 -5.68 -4.33 -19.51
CA THR A 88 -5.01 -5.64 -19.44
C THR A 88 -4.38 -6.11 -20.76
N ARG A 89 -4.64 -5.42 -21.88
CA ARG A 89 -3.90 -5.63 -23.13
C ARG A 89 -2.46 -5.11 -23.06
N HIS A 90 -2.20 -4.21 -22.13
CA HIS A 90 -0.84 -3.69 -21.91
C HIS A 90 0.05 -4.80 -21.28
N PRO A 91 1.23 -5.10 -21.84
CA PRO A 91 2.04 -6.26 -21.42
C PRO A 91 2.50 -6.21 -19.96
N SER A 92 2.63 -5.02 -19.40
CA SER A 92 3.04 -4.84 -18.00
C SER A 92 1.87 -4.90 -17.00
N VAL A 93 0.62 -5.03 -17.45
CA VAL A 93 -0.54 -5.12 -16.56
C VAL A 93 -0.87 -6.59 -16.30
N LEU A 94 -0.77 -7.00 -15.04
CA LEU A 94 -1.02 -8.38 -14.61
C LEU A 94 -2.48 -8.63 -14.26
N ALA A 95 -3.14 -7.64 -13.66
CA ALA A 95 -4.52 -7.76 -13.22
C ALA A 95 -5.20 -6.38 -13.14
N ALA A 96 -6.53 -6.39 -13.22
CA ALA A 96 -7.39 -5.23 -13.08
C ALA A 96 -8.58 -5.59 -12.19
N ALA A 97 -8.99 -4.68 -11.29
CA ALA A 97 -10.17 -4.86 -10.44
C ALA A 97 -10.96 -3.55 -10.32
N PRO A 98 -12.31 -3.60 -10.43
CA PRO A 98 -13.14 -2.44 -10.20
C PRO A 98 -13.20 -2.10 -8.71
N TYR A 99 -13.38 -0.83 -8.41
CA TYR A 99 -13.60 -0.40 -7.04
C TYR A 99 -14.57 0.78 -6.95
N VAL A 100 -15.28 0.86 -5.86
CA VAL A 100 -15.99 2.06 -5.40
C VAL A 100 -15.20 2.63 -4.23
N GLN A 101 -14.94 3.92 -4.19
CA GLN A 101 -14.28 4.57 -3.07
C GLN A 101 -15.01 5.83 -2.69
N GLU A 102 -15.51 5.84 -1.47
CA GLU A 102 -16.31 6.92 -0.91
C GLU A 102 -15.89 7.21 0.53
N GLN A 103 -16.23 8.39 1.01
CA GLN A 103 -16.04 8.73 2.42
C GLN A 103 -17.28 8.34 3.23
N GLY A 104 -17.05 7.89 4.48
CA GLY A 104 -18.10 7.57 5.41
C GLY A 104 -17.68 7.78 6.85
N MET A 105 -18.63 7.65 7.75
CA MET A 105 -18.37 7.57 9.18
C MET A 105 -18.90 6.25 9.71
N LEU A 106 -18.07 5.54 10.47
CA LEU A 106 -18.49 4.36 11.21
C LEU A 106 -18.82 4.75 12.63
N SER A 107 -19.97 4.29 13.12
CA SER A 107 -20.43 4.47 14.48
C SER A 107 -20.73 3.13 15.15
N PHE A 108 -20.23 2.98 16.37
CA PHE A 108 -20.53 1.85 17.25
C PHE A 108 -20.56 2.36 18.69
N ASP A 109 -21.66 2.11 19.39
CA ASP A 109 -21.96 2.69 20.68
C ASP A 109 -21.74 4.22 20.70
N GLU A 110 -20.86 4.72 21.56
CA GLU A 110 -20.50 6.15 21.64
C GLU A 110 -19.33 6.53 20.70
N GLY A 111 -18.71 5.54 20.05
CA GLY A 111 -17.57 5.74 19.16
C GLY A 111 -18.00 6.14 17.76
N VAL A 112 -17.38 7.19 17.21
CA VAL A 112 -17.53 7.60 15.81
C VAL A 112 -16.15 7.81 15.18
N ARG A 113 -15.93 7.26 13.98
CA ARG A 113 -14.68 7.42 13.20
C ARG A 113 -14.98 7.68 11.74
N GLY A 114 -14.29 8.66 11.18
CA GLY A 114 -14.23 8.84 9.72
C GLY A 114 -13.45 7.71 9.07
N THR A 115 -13.91 7.23 7.93
CA THR A 115 -13.29 6.14 7.19
C THR A 115 -13.42 6.35 5.69
N ILE A 116 -12.47 5.80 4.96
CA ILE A 116 -12.61 5.57 3.51
C ILE A 116 -13.29 4.21 3.35
N VAL A 117 -14.44 4.20 2.73
CA VAL A 117 -15.17 2.99 2.41
C VAL A 117 -14.77 2.56 0.99
N ARG A 118 -14.21 1.36 0.88
CA ARG A 118 -13.88 0.79 -0.42
C ARG A 118 -14.75 -0.42 -0.69
N GLY A 119 -15.60 -0.30 -1.71
CA GLY A 119 -16.36 -1.41 -2.27
C GLY A 119 -15.53 -2.19 -3.26
N VAL A 120 -15.41 -3.49 -3.07
CA VAL A 120 -14.57 -4.40 -3.87
C VAL A 120 -15.33 -5.68 -4.23
N ILE A 121 -14.85 -6.35 -5.27
CA ILE A 121 -15.20 -7.75 -5.56
C ILE A 121 -14.03 -8.58 -5.04
N PRO A 122 -14.18 -9.36 -3.95
CA PRO A 122 -13.05 -10.02 -3.30
C PRO A 122 -12.17 -10.83 -4.25
N ALA A 123 -12.78 -11.63 -5.13
CA ALA A 123 -12.06 -12.48 -6.08
C ALA A 123 -11.25 -11.69 -7.13
N GLU A 124 -11.65 -10.47 -7.47
CA GLU A 124 -10.90 -9.60 -8.39
C GLU A 124 -9.87 -8.76 -7.64
N GLU A 125 -10.25 -8.26 -6.46
CA GLU A 125 -9.37 -7.44 -5.64
C GLU A 125 -8.12 -8.21 -5.19
N ASP A 126 -8.24 -9.49 -4.82
CA ASP A 126 -7.10 -10.34 -4.44
C ASP A 126 -6.08 -10.54 -5.57
N LYS A 127 -6.48 -10.38 -6.83
CA LYS A 127 -5.55 -10.40 -7.96
C LYS A 127 -4.68 -9.13 -8.02
N VAL A 128 -5.20 -8.00 -7.53
CA VAL A 128 -4.53 -6.69 -7.58
C VAL A 128 -3.83 -6.36 -6.27
N ALA A 129 -4.51 -6.58 -5.15
CA ALA A 129 -3.98 -6.35 -3.82
C ALA A 129 -4.33 -7.56 -2.95
N ASP A 130 -3.34 -8.21 -2.37
CA ASP A 130 -3.45 -9.47 -1.65
C ASP A 130 -4.04 -9.26 -0.24
N PHE A 131 -5.28 -8.72 -0.17
CA PHE A 131 -5.95 -8.48 1.11
C PHE A 131 -6.20 -9.78 1.90
N GLY A 132 -6.40 -10.89 1.21
CA GLY A 132 -6.56 -12.19 1.86
C GLY A 132 -5.38 -12.55 2.77
N SER A 133 -4.14 -12.25 2.37
CA SER A 133 -2.94 -12.52 3.17
C SER A 133 -2.78 -11.60 4.39
N TYR A 134 -3.42 -10.44 4.39
CA TYR A 134 -3.38 -9.47 5.50
C TYR A 134 -4.48 -9.68 6.54
N MET A 135 -5.40 -10.63 6.33
CA MET A 135 -6.46 -10.91 7.30
C MET A 135 -5.89 -11.43 8.63
N LYS A 136 -6.31 -10.82 9.73
CA LYS A 136 -5.98 -11.26 11.11
C LYS A 136 -7.11 -12.04 11.75
N ALA A 137 -8.35 -11.74 11.37
CA ALA A 137 -9.54 -12.45 11.80
C ALA A 137 -10.59 -12.42 10.69
N GLY A 138 -11.39 -13.46 10.60
CA GLY A 138 -12.42 -13.61 9.58
C GLY A 138 -11.85 -13.99 8.21
N ASP A 139 -12.67 -13.79 7.17
CA ASP A 139 -12.36 -14.16 5.79
C ASP A 139 -12.73 -13.01 4.85
N PHE A 140 -11.82 -12.62 3.95
CA PHE A 140 -12.08 -11.61 2.93
C PHE A 140 -13.20 -12.03 1.96
N ALA A 141 -13.30 -13.32 1.65
CA ALA A 141 -14.36 -13.88 0.82
C ALA A 141 -15.76 -13.85 1.48
N ALA A 142 -15.86 -13.56 2.78
CA ALA A 142 -17.13 -13.35 3.47
C ALA A 142 -17.85 -12.06 3.04
N LEU A 143 -17.16 -11.14 2.35
CA LEU A 143 -17.78 -9.99 1.69
C LEU A 143 -18.62 -10.47 0.51
N GLN A 144 -19.93 -10.64 0.72
CA GLN A 144 -20.88 -11.11 -0.29
C GLN A 144 -21.94 -10.05 -0.58
N PRO A 145 -22.44 -9.96 -1.83
CA PRO A 145 -23.43 -8.97 -2.22
C PRO A 145 -24.72 -9.13 -1.40
N GLY A 146 -25.28 -8.01 -0.92
CA GLY A 146 -26.53 -7.97 -0.16
C GLY A 146 -26.43 -8.43 1.29
N ARG A 147 -25.26 -8.91 1.76
CA ARG A 147 -25.03 -9.33 3.13
C ARG A 147 -24.63 -8.19 4.06
N PHE A 148 -24.20 -7.08 3.51
CA PHE A 148 -23.70 -5.93 4.27
C PHE A 148 -22.62 -6.32 5.28
N GLY A 149 -21.68 -7.17 4.85
CA GLY A 149 -20.46 -7.48 5.57
C GLY A 149 -19.45 -6.34 5.45
N ILE A 150 -18.65 -6.11 6.49
CA ILE A 150 -17.56 -5.14 6.48
C ILE A 150 -16.28 -5.75 7.05
N VAL A 151 -15.17 -5.46 6.40
CA VAL A 151 -13.83 -5.79 6.87
C VAL A 151 -13.13 -4.49 7.26
N LEU A 152 -12.63 -4.42 8.48
CA LEU A 152 -12.05 -3.21 9.06
C LEU A 152 -10.53 -3.35 9.20
N GLY A 153 -9.82 -2.25 9.04
CA GLY A 153 -8.43 -2.16 9.48
C GLY A 153 -8.34 -2.34 11.00
N ARG A 154 -7.27 -2.96 11.47
CA ARG A 154 -7.07 -3.32 12.88
C ARG A 154 -7.19 -2.11 13.81
N ASP A 155 -6.51 -1.01 13.48
CA ASP A 155 -6.50 0.19 14.33
C ASP A 155 -7.87 0.87 14.33
N LEU A 156 -8.61 0.82 13.20
CA LEU A 156 -9.98 1.31 13.11
C LEU A 156 -10.94 0.49 14.00
N ALA A 157 -10.82 -0.85 13.94
CA ALA A 157 -11.61 -1.74 14.78
C ALA A 157 -11.31 -1.52 16.27
N GLN A 158 -10.04 -1.36 16.65
CA GLN A 158 -9.64 -1.04 18.02
C GLN A 158 -10.17 0.33 18.48
N ALA A 159 -10.10 1.36 17.62
CA ALA A 159 -10.58 2.71 17.94
C ALA A 159 -12.11 2.78 18.12
N LEU A 160 -12.84 1.90 17.44
CA LEU A 160 -14.28 1.73 17.59
C LEU A 160 -14.65 0.73 18.72
N ARG A 161 -13.68 -0.05 19.21
CA ARG A 161 -13.87 -1.16 20.18
C ARG A 161 -14.81 -2.25 19.69
N VAL A 162 -14.76 -2.54 18.38
CA VAL A 162 -15.58 -3.58 17.75
C VAL A 162 -14.82 -4.89 17.60
N GLN A 163 -15.56 -5.98 17.60
CA GLN A 163 -15.09 -7.34 17.39
C GLN A 163 -15.82 -7.99 16.22
N MET A 164 -15.37 -9.18 15.84
CA MET A 164 -16.03 -10.00 14.83
C MET A 164 -17.50 -10.28 15.21
N GLY A 165 -18.41 -10.08 14.24
CA GLY A 165 -19.85 -10.27 14.43
C GLY A 165 -20.61 -9.05 14.95
N ASP A 166 -19.91 -8.00 15.41
CA ASP A 166 -20.55 -6.76 15.83
C ASP A 166 -21.19 -6.04 14.65
N LYS A 167 -22.26 -5.29 14.91
CA LYS A 167 -22.97 -4.52 13.90
C LYS A 167 -22.62 -3.04 14.02
N VAL A 168 -21.80 -2.56 13.10
CA VAL A 168 -21.43 -1.15 13.00
C VAL A 168 -22.37 -0.39 12.09
N THR A 169 -22.62 0.87 12.40
CA THR A 169 -23.45 1.75 11.57
C THR A 169 -22.58 2.56 10.65
N LEU A 170 -22.69 2.37 9.33
CA LEU A 170 -22.03 3.17 8.33
C LEU A 170 -22.95 4.31 7.88
N ILE A 171 -22.43 5.52 8.00
CA ILE A 171 -23.10 6.78 7.69
C ILE A 171 -22.43 7.39 6.46
N ALA A 172 -23.15 7.49 5.36
CA ALA A 172 -22.71 8.17 4.13
C ALA A 172 -23.08 9.66 4.22
N PRO A 173 -22.11 10.58 4.13
CA PRO A 173 -22.36 12.02 4.27
C PRO A 173 -23.19 12.58 3.10
N GLN A 174 -23.10 11.97 1.94
CA GLN A 174 -23.90 12.32 0.76
C GLN A 174 -25.35 11.87 0.98
N GLY A 175 -26.13 12.76 1.59
CA GLY A 175 -27.51 12.48 1.99
C GLY A 175 -28.55 12.77 0.93
N LEU A 176 -29.82 12.51 1.30
CA LEU A 176 -30.98 12.94 0.55
C LEU A 176 -31.19 14.43 0.83
N VAL A 177 -31.08 15.27 -0.20
CA VAL A 177 -31.41 16.68 -0.07
C VAL A 177 -32.92 16.80 -0.06
N THR A 178 -33.46 17.19 1.08
CA THR A 178 -34.90 17.53 1.25
C THR A 178 -35.03 19.05 1.44
N PRO A 179 -36.21 19.64 1.19
CA PRO A 179 -36.40 21.08 1.42
C PRO A 179 -36.13 21.55 2.85
N ALA A 180 -36.12 20.62 3.81
CA ALA A 180 -35.95 20.91 5.24
C ALA A 180 -34.50 20.62 5.74
N ALA A 181 -33.80 19.63 5.17
CA ALA A 181 -32.46 19.22 5.61
C ALA A 181 -31.81 18.21 4.66
N VAL A 182 -30.50 18.04 4.77
CA VAL A 182 -29.77 16.91 4.17
C VAL A 182 -29.76 15.76 5.16
N LEU A 183 -30.46 14.67 4.85
CA LEU A 183 -30.49 13.48 5.70
C LEU A 183 -29.41 12.50 5.26
N PRO A 184 -28.41 12.17 6.10
CA PRO A 184 -27.38 11.20 5.76
C PRO A 184 -28.01 9.83 5.54
N ARG A 185 -27.41 9.03 4.66
CA ARG A 185 -27.79 7.63 4.50
C ARG A 185 -27.08 6.78 5.52
N VAL A 186 -27.83 5.89 6.12
CA VAL A 186 -27.35 5.06 7.23
C VAL A 186 -27.66 3.60 6.95
N LYS A 187 -26.66 2.73 7.14
CA LYS A 187 -26.85 1.28 7.01
C LYS A 187 -26.00 0.55 8.04
N GLN A 188 -26.55 -0.49 8.63
CA GLN A 188 -25.79 -1.40 9.49
C GLN A 188 -25.04 -2.42 8.67
N PHE A 189 -23.79 -2.65 9.04
CA PHE A 189 -22.87 -3.66 8.49
C PHE A 189 -22.39 -4.56 9.61
N GLU A 190 -22.25 -5.85 9.33
CA GLU A 190 -21.68 -6.83 10.25
C GLU A 190 -20.16 -6.96 10.03
N VAL A 191 -19.36 -6.89 11.09
CA VAL A 191 -17.90 -7.06 11.04
C VAL A 191 -17.58 -8.53 10.73
N VAL A 192 -17.22 -8.82 9.49
CA VAL A 192 -16.90 -10.17 9.00
C VAL A 192 -15.40 -10.43 8.89
N GLY A 193 -14.57 -9.39 9.13
CA GLY A 193 -13.14 -9.53 9.10
C GLY A 193 -12.40 -8.33 9.64
N ILE A 194 -11.14 -8.57 10.05
CA ILE A 194 -10.19 -7.54 10.47
C ILE A 194 -8.87 -7.81 9.75
N PHE A 195 -8.32 -6.82 9.07
CA PHE A 195 -7.03 -6.90 8.40
C PHE A 195 -5.98 -6.00 9.06
N GLU A 196 -4.70 -6.32 8.83
CA GLU A 196 -3.55 -5.50 9.24
C GLU A 196 -2.54 -5.45 8.10
N ALA A 197 -2.52 -4.33 7.38
CA ALA A 197 -1.60 -4.08 6.28
C ALA A 197 -0.20 -3.63 6.76
N GLY A 198 -0.09 -3.21 8.02
CA GLY A 198 1.13 -2.64 8.58
C GLY A 198 1.38 -1.20 8.13
N MET A 199 0.38 -0.53 7.57
CA MET A 199 0.37 0.87 7.19
C MET A 199 -0.75 1.60 7.93
N TYR A 200 -0.39 2.56 8.77
CA TYR A 200 -1.34 3.27 9.63
C TYR A 200 -2.53 3.86 8.85
N GLU A 201 -2.29 4.43 7.67
CA GLU A 201 -3.35 5.03 6.85
C GLU A 201 -4.44 4.02 6.46
N TYR A 202 -4.05 2.78 6.14
CA TYR A 202 -5.00 1.72 5.82
C TYR A 202 -5.58 1.09 7.08
N ASP A 203 -4.74 0.80 8.07
CA ASP A 203 -5.16 0.11 9.29
C ASP A 203 -6.10 0.96 10.16
N SER A 204 -5.97 2.32 10.11
CA SER A 204 -6.79 3.24 10.88
C SER A 204 -7.94 3.90 10.10
N GLY A 205 -7.90 3.86 8.77
CA GLY A 205 -8.80 4.67 7.95
C GLY A 205 -9.56 3.93 6.86
N LEU A 206 -9.30 2.65 6.60
CA LEU A 206 -9.94 1.89 5.52
C LEU A 206 -10.93 0.87 6.04
N ALA A 207 -12.11 0.87 5.43
CA ALA A 207 -13.14 -0.16 5.59
C ALA A 207 -13.49 -0.76 4.21
N LEU A 208 -13.46 -2.09 4.11
CA LEU A 208 -13.77 -2.82 2.89
C LEU A 208 -15.18 -3.41 2.98
N VAL A 209 -15.96 -3.27 1.91
CA VAL A 209 -17.30 -3.83 1.78
C VAL A 209 -17.46 -4.45 0.40
N HIS A 210 -18.50 -5.25 0.19
CA HIS A 210 -18.79 -5.72 -1.17
C HIS A 210 -19.21 -4.53 -2.07
N ILE A 211 -18.75 -4.52 -3.32
CA ILE A 211 -18.99 -3.40 -4.26
C ILE A 211 -20.48 -3.10 -4.43
N ALA A 212 -21.34 -4.14 -4.53
CA ALA A 212 -22.78 -3.97 -4.65
C ALA A 212 -23.42 -3.31 -3.40
N ASP A 213 -22.87 -3.58 -2.21
CA ASP A 213 -23.36 -2.97 -0.96
C ASP A 213 -22.95 -1.50 -0.87
N ALA A 214 -21.73 -1.16 -1.34
CA ALA A 214 -21.29 0.22 -1.49
C ALA A 214 -22.16 0.98 -2.51
N GLN A 215 -22.37 0.41 -3.70
CA GLN A 215 -23.23 0.98 -4.73
C GLN A 215 -24.65 1.24 -4.22
N ALA A 216 -25.23 0.30 -3.47
CA ALA A 216 -26.55 0.45 -2.87
C ALA A 216 -26.59 1.59 -1.83
N LEU A 217 -25.60 1.67 -0.94
CA LEU A 217 -25.52 2.71 0.11
C LEU A 217 -25.35 4.10 -0.50
N TYR A 218 -24.41 4.25 -1.43
CA TYR A 218 -24.07 5.54 -2.04
C TYR A 218 -24.95 5.89 -3.24
N ARG A 219 -25.84 4.97 -3.69
CA ARG A 219 -26.75 5.12 -4.84
C ARG A 219 -26.02 5.41 -6.15
N LEU A 220 -24.98 4.65 -6.41
CA LEU A 220 -24.17 4.80 -7.61
C LEU A 220 -24.75 4.03 -8.82
N GLY A 221 -25.85 3.28 -8.61
CA GLY A 221 -26.32 2.32 -9.62
C GLY A 221 -25.26 1.26 -9.86
N ASP A 222 -24.92 1.00 -11.12
CA ASP A 222 -23.89 0.04 -11.53
C ASP A 222 -22.50 0.71 -11.72
N ALA A 223 -22.40 2.03 -11.45
CA ALA A 223 -21.17 2.76 -11.62
C ALA A 223 -20.15 2.41 -10.53
N VAL A 224 -18.86 2.44 -10.91
CA VAL A 224 -17.72 2.30 -10.01
C VAL A 224 -16.90 3.60 -10.02
N SER A 225 -16.08 3.81 -9.00
CA SER A 225 -15.16 4.99 -8.96
C SER A 225 -14.02 4.85 -9.97
N GLY A 226 -13.64 3.61 -10.30
CA GLY A 226 -12.59 3.33 -11.27
C GLY A 226 -12.11 1.89 -11.25
N VAL A 227 -10.97 1.67 -11.89
CA VAL A 227 -10.29 0.38 -12.00
C VAL A 227 -8.89 0.50 -11.41
N ARG A 228 -8.52 -0.44 -10.55
CA ARG A 228 -7.18 -0.60 -9.97
C ARG A 228 -6.39 -1.61 -10.78
N LEU A 229 -5.12 -1.32 -11.02
CA LEU A 229 -4.25 -2.16 -11.84
C LEU A 229 -3.03 -2.61 -11.04
N LYS A 230 -2.67 -3.88 -11.23
CA LYS A 230 -1.41 -4.46 -10.78
C LYS A 230 -0.44 -4.58 -11.95
N LEU A 231 0.76 -4.10 -11.77
CA LEU A 231 1.83 -4.20 -12.76
C LEU A 231 2.85 -5.27 -12.34
N ASP A 232 3.59 -5.78 -13.32
CA ASP A 232 4.76 -6.65 -13.11
C ASP A 232 5.90 -5.90 -12.41
N ASP A 233 6.13 -4.62 -12.78
CA ASP A 233 7.08 -3.72 -12.12
C ASP A 233 6.39 -2.45 -11.64
N LEU A 234 6.39 -2.24 -10.33
CA LEU A 234 5.86 -1.05 -9.70
C LEU A 234 6.53 0.25 -10.19
N PHE A 235 7.85 0.23 -10.43
CA PHE A 235 8.58 1.41 -10.87
C PHE A 235 8.26 1.81 -12.31
N ALA A 236 7.70 0.88 -13.08
CA ALA A 236 7.17 1.19 -14.40
C ALA A 236 5.84 1.97 -14.33
N ALA A 237 5.19 2.08 -13.16
CA ALA A 237 3.87 2.69 -13.01
C ALA A 237 3.76 4.11 -13.62
N PRO A 238 4.71 5.06 -13.43
CA PRO A 238 4.59 6.38 -14.06
C PRO A 238 4.68 6.35 -15.59
N ARG A 239 5.40 5.39 -16.15
CA ARG A 239 5.48 5.19 -17.62
C ARG A 239 4.21 4.54 -18.13
N VAL A 240 3.81 3.43 -17.52
CA VAL A 240 2.61 2.66 -17.90
C VAL A 240 1.34 3.51 -17.75
N ALA A 241 1.22 4.33 -16.70
CA ALA A 241 0.10 5.24 -16.53
C ALA A 241 -0.03 6.25 -17.67
N ARG A 242 1.10 6.78 -18.19
CA ARG A 242 1.09 7.68 -19.36
C ARG A 242 0.71 6.95 -20.66
N GLU A 243 1.22 5.72 -20.83
CA GLU A 243 0.90 4.89 -22.00
C GLU A 243 -0.58 4.51 -22.01
N LEU A 244 -1.14 4.10 -20.86
CA LEU A 244 -2.56 3.80 -20.69
C LEU A 244 -3.45 5.04 -20.90
N ALA A 245 -3.05 6.21 -20.42
CA ALA A 245 -3.78 7.45 -20.66
C ALA A 245 -3.91 7.84 -22.13
N MET A 246 -3.01 7.33 -23.02
CA MET A 246 -3.09 7.53 -24.45
C MET A 246 -3.83 6.40 -25.19
N THR A 247 -3.99 5.24 -24.55
CA THR A 247 -4.51 4.02 -25.19
C THR A 247 -5.98 3.78 -24.83
N ILE A 248 -6.39 4.12 -23.60
CA ILE A 248 -7.77 3.95 -23.14
C ILE A 248 -8.65 4.94 -23.91
N THR A 249 -9.68 4.40 -24.56
CA THR A 249 -10.56 5.16 -25.46
C THR A 249 -11.72 5.86 -24.76
N GLU A 250 -12.05 5.45 -23.53
CA GLU A 250 -13.15 6.02 -22.74
C GLU A 250 -12.83 7.48 -22.35
N PRO A 251 -13.69 8.46 -22.68
CA PRO A 251 -13.43 9.86 -22.36
C PRO A 251 -13.65 10.17 -20.87
N GLY A 252 -12.99 11.24 -20.38
CA GLY A 252 -13.17 11.71 -19.01
C GLY A 252 -12.51 10.84 -17.93
N LEU A 253 -11.50 10.05 -18.33
CA LEU A 253 -10.72 9.25 -17.39
C LEU A 253 -9.39 9.94 -17.03
N VAL A 254 -8.98 9.77 -15.79
CA VAL A 254 -7.65 10.13 -15.27
C VAL A 254 -6.93 8.86 -14.85
N VAL A 255 -5.73 8.69 -15.39
CA VAL A 255 -4.84 7.60 -15.00
C VAL A 255 -3.84 8.16 -14.00
N ALA A 256 -3.88 7.67 -12.77
CA ALA A 256 -3.00 8.06 -11.69
C ALA A 256 -2.10 6.87 -11.29
N ASP A 257 -0.84 7.13 -11.08
CA ASP A 257 0.09 6.15 -10.51
C ASP A 257 0.26 6.36 -8.99
N TRP A 258 0.77 5.35 -8.31
CA TRP A 258 0.98 5.34 -6.87
C TRP A 258 1.93 6.44 -6.36
N THR A 259 2.85 6.94 -7.21
CA THR A 259 3.78 7.99 -6.82
C THR A 259 3.09 9.32 -6.58
N ARG A 260 1.95 9.57 -7.25
CA ARG A 260 1.11 10.75 -7.05
C ARG A 260 0.37 10.69 -5.71
N SER A 261 -0.16 9.52 -5.36
CA SER A 261 -0.87 9.31 -4.09
C SER A 261 0.05 9.41 -2.87
N HIS A 262 1.34 9.06 -3.04
CA HIS A 262 2.34 9.07 -1.98
C HIS A 262 3.50 10.07 -2.25
N ALA A 263 3.25 11.15 -2.98
CA ALA A 263 4.26 12.14 -3.38
C ALA A 263 5.05 12.75 -2.20
N ASN A 264 4.43 12.84 -1.01
CA ASN A 264 5.10 13.35 0.19
C ASN A 264 6.16 12.38 0.72
N PHE A 265 5.91 11.07 0.59
CA PHE A 265 6.86 10.03 0.98
C PHE A 265 8.11 10.05 0.08
N PHE A 266 7.90 10.16 -1.25
CA PHE A 266 9.03 10.19 -2.19
C PHE A 266 9.89 11.43 -2.05
N ARG A 267 9.30 12.60 -1.75
CA ARG A 267 10.08 13.81 -1.47
C ARG A 267 10.94 13.72 -0.21
N ALA A 268 10.61 12.83 0.70
CA ALA A 268 11.37 12.63 1.93
C ALA A 268 12.51 11.59 1.77
N VAL A 269 12.46 10.74 0.72
CA VAL A 269 13.43 9.65 0.49
C VAL A 269 14.37 9.96 -0.69
N ALA A 270 14.04 10.95 -1.55
CA ALA A 270 14.89 11.46 -2.62
C ALA A 270 15.86 12.53 -2.10
#